data_54029832b47f4a377e54cea8d7429a60
#
_entry.id   54029832b47f4a377e54cea8d7429a60
#
_cell.length_a   1.000
_cell.length_b   1.000
_cell.length_c   1.000
_cell.angle_alpha   90.00
_cell.angle_beta   90.00
_cell.angle_gamma   90.00
#
_symmetry.space_group_name_H-M   'P 1'
#
loop_
_entity.id
_entity.type
_entity.pdbx_description
1 polymer ?
#
loop_
_entity_poly.entity_id
_entity_poly.type
_entity_poly.pdbx_seq_one_letter_code
_entity_poly.pdbx_strand_id
1 'polypeptide(L)'
;RRLEKENQEFSEEIKILSERNRELEREKLLANRNIIAREEAWQRTDLPLPLAYAQNILSSEEDPNSRLLNSITAIGIVNKYFSALVLAEYRAAGFFNERINHKLKECFSSPVTDGSWRWIGRTIARAFNDESRNGKVIVDFVKQWLNEDGSWSRFSEVLNDLINLRNEIHDPVGADNARARDWLANFIPLWEEMCELSTDLLNYELVFIDKILLNLPDGR
;
A
#
# COMPACT_ATOMS: atom_id res chain seq x y z
N ARG A 1 -5.02 57.92 -7.20
CA ARG A 1 -4.36 57.20 -6.07
C ARG A 1 -5.31 56.20 -5.36
N ARG A 2 -6.55 56.64 -4.97
CA ARG A 2 -7.50 55.69 -4.30
C ARG A 2 -7.99 54.60 -5.25
N LEU A 3 -8.41 54.97 -6.45
CA LEU A 3 -8.85 54.02 -7.48
C LEU A 3 -7.72 53.10 -7.97
N GLU A 4 -6.50 53.55 -8.00
CA GLU A 4 -5.32 52.74 -8.36
C GLU A 4 -5.05 51.65 -7.29
N LYS A 5 -5.21 52.00 -6.01
CA LYS A 5 -5.06 51.03 -4.92
C LYS A 5 -6.18 49.97 -4.94
N GLU A 6 -7.42 50.41 -5.14
CA GLU A 6 -8.56 49.50 -5.30
C GLU A 6 -8.38 48.53 -6.50
N ASN A 7 -7.88 49.04 -7.63
CA ASN A 7 -7.58 48.20 -8.80
C ASN A 7 -6.44 47.21 -8.55
N GLN A 8 -5.44 47.57 -7.78
CA GLN A 8 -4.36 46.66 -7.39
C GLN A 8 -4.87 45.54 -6.47
N GLU A 9 -5.69 45.89 -5.47
CA GLU A 9 -6.31 44.93 -4.56
C GLU A 9 -7.18 43.93 -5.33
N PHE A 10 -8.04 44.40 -6.26
CA PHE A 10 -8.83 43.50 -7.12
C PHE A 10 -7.99 42.61 -8.02
N SER A 11 -6.89 43.12 -8.58
CA SER A 11 -5.99 42.34 -9.42
C SER A 11 -5.32 41.20 -8.64
N GLU A 12 -4.94 41.46 -7.40
CA GLU A 12 -4.34 40.48 -6.49
C GLU A 12 -5.35 39.40 -6.07
N GLU A 13 -6.60 39.81 -5.78
CA GLU A 13 -7.68 38.90 -5.46
C GLU A 13 -8.03 37.98 -6.63
N ILE A 14 -8.11 38.49 -7.86
CA ILE A 14 -8.32 37.73 -9.07
C ILE A 14 -7.20 36.67 -9.26
N LYS A 15 -5.95 37.06 -8.97
CA LYS A 15 -4.80 36.14 -9.08
C LYS A 15 -4.94 34.98 -8.08
N ILE A 16 -5.23 35.28 -6.82
CA ILE A 16 -5.43 34.29 -5.76
C ILE A 16 -6.58 33.33 -6.14
N LEU A 17 -7.71 33.86 -6.57
CA LEU A 17 -8.85 33.04 -6.99
C LEU A 17 -8.52 32.17 -8.21
N SER A 18 -7.73 32.67 -9.15
CA SER A 18 -7.32 31.90 -10.34
C SER A 18 -6.37 30.75 -9.96
N GLU A 19 -5.47 30.98 -9.02
CA GLU A 19 -4.57 29.93 -8.49
C GLU A 19 -5.37 28.86 -7.76
N ARG A 20 -6.31 29.26 -6.90
CA ARG A 20 -7.19 28.34 -6.17
C ARG A 20 -8.08 27.51 -7.09
N ASN A 21 -8.62 28.11 -8.15
CA ASN A 21 -9.38 27.38 -9.16
C ASN A 21 -8.50 26.33 -9.89
N ARG A 22 -7.24 26.65 -10.22
CA ARG A 22 -6.32 25.68 -10.81
C ARG A 22 -6.02 24.50 -9.88
N GLU A 23 -5.87 24.76 -8.59
CA GLU A 23 -5.71 23.69 -7.60
C GLU A 23 -6.95 22.79 -7.54
N LEU A 24 -8.14 23.36 -7.45
CA LEU A 24 -9.39 22.61 -7.43
C LEU A 24 -9.61 21.76 -8.69
N GLU A 25 -9.26 22.29 -9.86
CA GLU A 25 -9.33 21.51 -11.11
C GLU A 25 -8.31 20.35 -11.14
N ARG A 26 -7.12 20.54 -10.56
CA ARG A 26 -6.15 19.45 -10.39
C ARG A 26 -6.67 18.38 -9.43
N GLU A 27 -7.22 18.79 -8.29
CA GLU A 27 -7.81 17.86 -7.31
C GLU A 27 -8.96 17.04 -7.92
N LYS A 28 -9.85 17.68 -8.70
CA LYS A 28 -10.92 16.99 -9.42
C LYS A 28 -10.38 16.01 -10.46
N LEU A 29 -9.35 16.39 -11.21
CA LEU A 29 -8.75 15.52 -12.20
C LEU A 29 -8.14 14.27 -11.55
N LEU A 30 -7.43 14.44 -10.43
CA LEU A 30 -6.88 13.33 -9.65
C LEU A 30 -7.97 12.42 -9.07
N ALA A 31 -9.05 13.01 -8.52
CA ALA A 31 -10.18 12.24 -8.02
C ALA A 31 -10.85 11.41 -9.12
N ASN A 32 -11.08 12.00 -10.31
CA ASN A 32 -11.65 11.29 -11.44
C ASN A 32 -10.74 10.16 -11.95
N ARG A 33 -9.42 10.38 -12.05
CA ARG A 33 -8.46 9.32 -12.41
C ARG A 33 -8.51 8.14 -11.43
N ASN A 34 -8.57 8.43 -10.14
CA ASN A 34 -8.68 7.39 -9.11
C ASN A 34 -10.00 6.60 -9.23
N ILE A 35 -11.11 7.26 -9.58
CA ILE A 35 -12.39 6.58 -9.81
C ILE A 35 -12.27 5.65 -11.02
N ILE A 36 -11.76 6.14 -12.15
CA ILE A 36 -11.58 5.35 -13.38
C ILE A 36 -10.66 4.16 -13.12
N ALA A 37 -9.48 4.39 -12.51
CA ALA A 37 -8.54 3.31 -12.19
C ALA A 37 -9.16 2.25 -11.27
N ARG A 38 -10.02 2.65 -10.34
CA ARG A 38 -10.76 1.73 -9.48
C ARG A 38 -11.81 0.94 -10.26
N GLU A 39 -12.56 1.57 -11.14
CA GLU A 39 -13.55 0.89 -11.99
C GLU A 39 -12.89 -0.10 -12.94
N GLU A 40 -11.78 0.25 -13.56
CA GLU A 40 -11.00 -0.64 -14.42
C GLU A 40 -10.40 -1.82 -13.63
N ALA A 41 -9.93 -1.58 -12.40
CA ALA A 41 -9.43 -2.64 -11.53
C ALA A 41 -10.49 -3.72 -11.23
N TRP A 42 -11.75 -3.34 -11.06
CA TRP A 42 -12.86 -4.28 -10.87
C TRP A 42 -13.11 -5.19 -12.08
N GLN A 43 -12.66 -4.81 -13.26
CA GLN A 43 -12.80 -5.59 -14.49
C GLN A 43 -11.64 -6.58 -14.68
N ARG A 44 -10.55 -6.43 -13.96
CA ARG A 44 -9.40 -7.33 -14.02
C ARG A 44 -9.68 -8.60 -13.21
N THR A 45 -9.38 -9.73 -13.84
CA THR A 45 -9.56 -11.06 -13.24
C THR A 45 -8.23 -11.80 -13.03
N ASP A 46 -7.12 -11.18 -13.45
CA ASP A 46 -5.76 -11.76 -13.43
C ASP A 46 -4.93 -11.33 -12.21
N LEU A 47 -5.41 -10.36 -11.44
CA LEU A 47 -4.74 -9.87 -10.23
C LEU A 47 -5.74 -9.64 -9.09
N PRO A 48 -5.30 -9.82 -7.82
CA PRO A 48 -6.08 -9.35 -6.67
C PRO A 48 -6.42 -7.86 -6.79
N LEU A 49 -7.64 -7.49 -6.40
CA LEU A 49 -8.17 -6.13 -6.60
C LEU A 49 -7.24 -4.99 -6.17
N PRO A 50 -6.56 -5.03 -5.00
CA PRO A 50 -5.63 -3.96 -4.63
C PRO A 50 -4.43 -3.85 -5.57
N LEU A 51 -3.94 -4.96 -6.12
CA LEU A 51 -2.85 -4.97 -7.09
C LEU A 51 -3.33 -4.45 -8.45
N ALA A 52 -4.51 -4.89 -8.90
CA ALA A 52 -5.11 -4.39 -10.14
C ALA A 52 -5.31 -2.87 -10.07
N TYR A 53 -5.79 -2.35 -8.95
CA TYR A 53 -5.93 -0.91 -8.72
C TYR A 53 -4.57 -0.20 -8.77
N ALA A 54 -3.56 -0.72 -8.07
CA ALA A 54 -2.21 -0.16 -8.07
C ALA A 54 -1.59 -0.19 -9.49
N GLN A 55 -1.77 -1.27 -10.24
CA GLN A 55 -1.32 -1.40 -11.62
C GLN A 55 -1.97 -0.35 -12.53
N ASN A 56 -3.28 -0.11 -12.39
CA ASN A 56 -3.98 0.88 -13.20
C ASN A 56 -3.52 2.31 -12.90
N ILE A 57 -3.25 2.65 -11.64
CA ILE A 57 -2.66 3.95 -11.28
C ILE A 57 -1.29 4.13 -11.95
N LEU A 58 -0.46 3.08 -11.98
CA LEU A 58 0.87 3.11 -12.60
C LEU A 58 0.80 3.26 -14.12
N SER A 59 -0.16 2.58 -14.76
CA SER A 59 -0.32 2.58 -16.22
C SER A 59 -0.94 3.87 -16.75
N SER A 60 -1.66 4.62 -15.94
CA SER A 60 -2.38 5.83 -16.34
C SER A 60 -1.50 7.08 -16.41
N GLU A 61 -0.22 7.01 -16.04
CA GLU A 61 0.64 8.17 -15.89
C GLU A 61 1.89 8.08 -16.77
N GLU A 62 2.14 9.10 -17.60
CA GLU A 62 3.29 9.18 -18.49
C GLU A 62 4.44 10.03 -17.92
N ASP A 63 4.11 11.03 -17.07
CA ASP A 63 5.11 11.88 -16.44
C ASP A 63 5.95 11.09 -15.42
N PRO A 64 7.29 11.08 -15.54
CA PRO A 64 8.15 10.28 -14.65
C PRO A 64 7.99 10.60 -13.16
N ASN A 65 7.80 11.86 -12.78
CA ASN A 65 7.65 12.23 -11.37
C ASN A 65 6.31 11.80 -10.80
N SER A 66 5.23 11.98 -11.55
CA SER A 66 3.90 11.50 -11.18
C SER A 66 3.88 9.98 -11.09
N ARG A 67 4.54 9.30 -12.03
CA ARG A 67 4.67 7.84 -12.02
C ARG A 67 5.48 7.35 -10.83
N LEU A 68 6.54 8.05 -10.43
CA LEU A 68 7.29 7.77 -9.21
C LEU A 68 6.39 7.86 -7.97
N LEU A 69 5.60 8.93 -7.81
CA LEU A 69 4.68 9.10 -6.69
C LEU A 69 3.62 7.99 -6.64
N ASN A 70 3.08 7.63 -7.81
CA ASN A 70 2.14 6.53 -7.93
C ASN A 70 2.77 5.18 -7.57
N SER A 71 4.05 4.95 -7.92
CA SER A 71 4.79 3.75 -7.56
C SER A 71 4.99 3.63 -6.04
N ILE A 72 5.32 4.72 -5.37
CA ILE A 72 5.42 4.76 -3.91
C ILE A 72 4.07 4.42 -3.26
N THR A 73 2.98 4.95 -3.82
CA THR A 73 1.62 4.65 -3.37
C THR A 73 1.28 3.18 -3.59
N ALA A 74 1.61 2.62 -4.76
CA ALA A 74 1.40 1.21 -5.10
C ALA A 74 2.12 0.27 -4.12
N ILE A 75 3.39 0.54 -3.78
CA ILE A 75 4.13 -0.23 -2.76
C ILE A 75 3.40 -0.18 -1.40
N GLY A 76 2.89 0.98 -1.00
CA GLY A 76 2.13 1.13 0.24
C GLY A 76 0.84 0.31 0.25
N ILE A 77 0.10 0.28 -0.87
CA ILE A 77 -1.11 -0.53 -1.04
C ILE A 77 -0.79 -2.01 -0.89
N VAL A 78 0.21 -2.50 -1.61
CA VAL A 78 0.63 -3.91 -1.61
C VAL A 78 1.10 -4.36 -0.24
N ASN A 79 1.95 -3.58 0.41
CA ASN A 79 2.43 -3.88 1.76
C ASN A 79 1.27 -4.01 2.78
N LYS A 80 0.32 -3.08 2.74
CA LYS A 80 -0.87 -3.12 3.61
C LYS A 80 -1.76 -4.31 3.30
N TYR A 81 -2.01 -4.56 2.02
CA TYR A 81 -2.86 -5.66 1.58
C TYR A 81 -2.35 -7.02 2.05
N PHE A 82 -1.10 -7.35 1.76
CA PHE A 82 -0.53 -8.64 2.15
C PHE A 82 -0.40 -8.78 3.67
N SER A 83 -0.03 -7.72 4.36
CA SER A 83 0.02 -7.75 5.82
C SER A 83 -1.36 -7.90 6.45
N ALA A 84 -2.39 -7.32 5.85
CA ALA A 84 -3.78 -7.47 6.31
C ALA A 84 -4.30 -8.90 6.09
N LEU A 85 -3.95 -9.55 4.96
CA LEU A 85 -4.30 -10.95 4.73
C LEU A 85 -3.69 -11.87 5.80
N VAL A 86 -2.39 -11.72 6.09
CA VAL A 86 -1.72 -12.51 7.14
C VAL A 86 -2.36 -12.26 8.52
N LEU A 87 -2.73 -11.01 8.81
CA LEU A 87 -3.41 -10.65 10.05
C LEU A 87 -4.81 -11.27 10.14
N ALA A 88 -5.54 -11.29 9.02
CA ALA A 88 -6.87 -11.92 8.95
C ALA A 88 -6.77 -13.43 9.22
N GLU A 89 -5.81 -14.11 8.59
CA GLU A 89 -5.51 -15.53 8.84
C GLU A 89 -5.11 -15.79 10.29
N TYR A 90 -4.28 -14.92 10.87
CA TYR A 90 -3.90 -15.02 12.29
C TYR A 90 -5.12 -15.01 13.21
N ARG A 91 -6.11 -14.19 12.91
CA ARG A 91 -7.35 -14.14 13.67
C ARG A 91 -8.27 -15.33 13.40
N ALA A 92 -8.40 -15.72 12.13
CA ALA A 92 -9.25 -16.83 11.71
C ALA A 92 -8.78 -18.18 12.28
N ALA A 93 -7.47 -18.39 12.35
CA ALA A 93 -6.89 -19.61 12.90
C ALA A 93 -7.10 -19.78 14.42
N GLY A 94 -7.57 -18.77 15.12
CA GLY A 94 -7.73 -18.81 16.58
C GLY A 94 -6.41 -18.98 17.33
N PHE A 95 -5.29 -18.78 16.66
CA PHE A 95 -3.98 -18.88 17.23
C PHE A 95 -3.70 -17.69 18.13
N PHE A 96 -3.28 -17.93 19.36
CA PHE A 96 -3.01 -16.90 20.34
C PHE A 96 -1.52 -16.84 20.68
N ASN A 97 -0.89 -15.73 20.35
CA ASN A 97 0.47 -15.41 20.76
C ASN A 97 0.49 -14.07 21.50
N GLU A 98 0.74 -14.11 22.82
CA GLU A 98 0.67 -12.94 23.70
C GLU A 98 1.61 -11.81 23.24
N ARG A 99 2.84 -12.14 22.84
CA ARG A 99 3.83 -11.16 22.35
C ARG A 99 3.35 -10.46 21.07
N ILE A 100 2.77 -11.21 20.13
CA ILE A 100 2.22 -10.65 18.91
C ILE A 100 1.03 -9.75 19.23
N ASN A 101 0.09 -10.23 20.04
CA ASN A 101 -1.10 -9.48 20.42
C ASN A 101 -0.78 -8.18 21.14
N HIS A 102 0.19 -8.20 22.06
CA HIS A 102 0.67 -6.98 22.73
C HIS A 102 1.21 -5.97 21.70
N LYS A 103 2.04 -6.42 20.78
CA LYS A 103 2.63 -5.55 19.76
C LYS A 103 1.61 -5.05 18.73
N LEU A 104 0.63 -5.87 18.35
CA LEU A 104 -0.49 -5.42 17.51
C LEU A 104 -1.28 -4.30 18.21
N LYS A 105 -1.54 -4.43 19.52
CA LYS A 105 -2.20 -3.38 20.30
C LYS A 105 -1.39 -2.08 20.26
N GLU A 106 -0.08 -2.14 20.41
CA GLU A 106 0.78 -0.96 20.29
C GLU A 106 0.71 -0.35 18.86
N CYS A 107 0.81 -1.17 17.82
CA CYS A 107 0.74 -0.72 16.44
C CYS A 107 -0.59 -0.03 16.11
N PHE A 108 -1.71 -0.54 16.62
CA PHE A 108 -3.05 0.01 16.37
C PHE A 108 -3.50 1.09 17.35
N SER A 109 -2.69 1.45 18.33
CA SER A 109 -2.96 2.57 19.25
C SER A 109 -2.69 3.95 18.62
N SER A 110 -2.04 3.98 17.47
CA SER A 110 -1.72 5.18 16.68
C SER A 110 -1.89 4.89 15.18
N PRO A 111 -1.84 5.89 14.30
CA PRO A 111 -1.86 5.63 12.84
C PRO A 111 -0.76 4.65 12.44
N VAL A 112 -1.17 3.55 11.79
CA VAL A 112 -0.27 2.46 11.43
C VAL A 112 0.63 2.89 10.28
N THR A 113 1.94 2.89 10.51
CA THR A 113 2.95 3.21 9.50
C THR A 113 3.20 2.03 8.55
N ASP A 114 3.81 2.29 7.38
CA ASP A 114 4.17 1.20 6.46
C ASP A 114 5.21 0.23 7.08
N GLY A 115 6.10 0.74 7.94
CA GLY A 115 7.01 -0.10 8.72
C GLY A 115 6.28 -1.02 9.71
N SER A 116 5.20 -0.52 10.34
CA SER A 116 4.35 -1.33 11.22
C SER A 116 3.63 -2.42 10.43
N TRP A 117 3.09 -2.14 9.25
CA TRP A 117 2.48 -3.13 8.36
C TRP A 117 3.47 -4.22 7.97
N ARG A 118 4.67 -3.83 7.52
CA ARG A 118 5.74 -4.80 7.21
C ARG A 118 6.08 -5.69 8.41
N TRP A 119 6.20 -5.10 9.59
CA TRP A 119 6.48 -5.84 10.82
C TRP A 119 5.36 -6.86 11.10
N ILE A 120 4.08 -6.44 11.00
CA ILE A 120 2.90 -7.30 11.20
C ILE A 120 2.99 -8.52 10.29
N GLY A 121 3.11 -8.32 8.96
CA GLY A 121 3.17 -9.40 7.99
C GLY A 121 4.27 -10.42 8.30
N ARG A 122 5.50 -9.94 8.47
CA ARG A 122 6.67 -10.83 8.71
C ARG A 122 6.62 -11.56 10.04
N THR A 123 6.18 -10.89 11.10
CA THR A 123 6.17 -11.50 12.44
C THR A 123 5.10 -12.57 12.54
N ILE A 124 3.92 -12.31 12.00
CA ILE A 124 2.84 -13.29 12.01
C ILE A 124 3.18 -14.48 11.10
N ALA A 125 3.70 -14.24 9.90
CA ALA A 125 4.11 -15.33 9.00
C ALA A 125 5.12 -16.27 9.67
N ARG A 126 6.11 -15.75 10.37
CA ARG A 126 7.05 -16.58 11.15
C ARG A 126 6.37 -17.37 12.25
N ALA A 127 5.50 -16.75 13.02
CA ALA A 127 4.81 -17.43 14.09
C ALA A 127 3.93 -18.57 13.58
N PHE A 128 3.25 -18.40 12.47
CA PHE A 128 2.52 -19.48 11.81
C PHE A 128 3.40 -20.61 11.34
N ASN A 129 4.56 -20.30 10.75
CA ASN A 129 5.49 -21.33 10.32
C ASN A 129 6.02 -22.16 11.50
N ASP A 130 6.32 -21.53 12.63
CA ASP A 130 6.76 -22.19 13.85
C ASP A 130 5.68 -23.10 14.42
N GLU A 131 4.42 -22.67 14.44
CA GLU A 131 3.28 -23.46 14.88
C GLU A 131 2.90 -24.57 13.88
N SER A 132 3.02 -24.34 12.57
CA SER A 132 2.83 -25.35 11.53
C SER A 132 3.81 -26.50 11.69
N ARG A 133 5.10 -26.20 11.96
CA ARG A 133 6.14 -27.22 12.22
C ARG A 133 5.83 -28.07 13.47
N ASN A 134 5.09 -27.51 14.39
CA ASN A 134 4.60 -28.22 15.57
C ASN A 134 3.27 -28.97 15.32
N GLY A 135 2.76 -28.97 14.07
CA GLY A 135 1.51 -29.66 13.70
C GLY A 135 0.24 -29.02 14.21
N LYS A 136 0.30 -27.77 14.69
CA LYS A 136 -0.84 -27.12 15.34
C LYS A 136 -1.71 -26.28 14.41
N VAL A 137 -1.11 -25.69 13.36
CA VAL A 137 -1.80 -24.78 12.43
C VAL A 137 -1.30 -25.03 11.02
N ILE A 138 -2.21 -25.18 10.08
CA ILE A 138 -1.91 -25.24 8.64
C ILE A 138 -2.59 -24.04 7.99
N VAL A 139 -1.81 -23.10 7.49
CA VAL A 139 -2.30 -21.90 6.80
C VAL A 139 -1.60 -21.79 5.46
N ASP A 140 -2.35 -21.98 4.37
CA ASP A 140 -1.80 -22.02 3.02
C ASP A 140 -1.14 -20.70 2.60
N PHE A 141 -1.67 -19.57 3.05
CA PHE A 141 -1.11 -18.24 2.73
C PHE A 141 0.32 -18.03 3.29
N VAL A 142 0.65 -18.68 4.41
CA VAL A 142 2.00 -18.60 4.98
C VAL A 142 3.05 -19.19 4.06
N LYS A 143 2.68 -20.19 3.23
CA LYS A 143 3.57 -20.78 2.22
C LYS A 143 4.07 -19.79 1.18
N GLN A 144 3.33 -18.71 0.95
CA GLN A 144 3.80 -17.63 0.07
C GLN A 144 4.85 -16.73 0.73
N TRP A 145 4.82 -16.62 2.05
CA TRP A 145 5.79 -15.79 2.79
C TRP A 145 7.09 -16.52 3.11
N LEU A 146 7.02 -17.82 3.34
CA LEU A 146 8.15 -18.63 3.81
C LEU A 146 8.23 -19.93 3.02
N ASN A 147 9.45 -20.31 2.68
CA ASN A 147 9.77 -21.64 2.16
C ASN A 147 9.58 -22.72 3.24
N GLU A 148 9.55 -23.98 2.83
CA GLU A 148 9.42 -25.13 3.74
C GLU A 148 10.52 -25.21 4.79
N ASP A 149 11.73 -24.74 4.47
CA ASP A 149 12.86 -24.65 5.40
C ASP A 149 12.77 -23.50 6.40
N GLY A 150 11.78 -22.60 6.21
CA GLY A 150 11.55 -21.40 7.02
C GLY A 150 12.36 -20.18 6.59
N SER A 151 13.09 -20.25 5.48
CA SER A 151 13.67 -19.08 4.83
C SER A 151 12.57 -18.23 4.18
N TRP A 152 12.88 -16.94 3.91
CA TRP A 152 11.94 -16.08 3.20
C TRP A 152 11.75 -16.56 1.77
N SER A 153 10.50 -16.64 1.33
CA SER A 153 10.17 -16.96 -0.06
C SER A 153 10.52 -15.81 -1.00
N ARG A 154 10.57 -16.09 -2.29
CA ARG A 154 10.80 -15.07 -3.31
C ARG A 154 9.76 -13.95 -3.25
N PHE A 155 8.49 -14.26 -2.97
CA PHE A 155 7.44 -13.27 -2.72
C PHE A 155 7.81 -12.30 -1.59
N SER A 156 8.26 -12.80 -0.45
CA SER A 156 8.67 -11.98 0.69
C SER A 156 9.91 -11.13 0.40
N GLU A 157 10.85 -11.66 -0.39
CA GLU A 157 12.05 -10.95 -0.82
C GLU A 157 11.69 -9.78 -1.73
N VAL A 158 10.91 -10.01 -2.77
CA VAL A 158 10.45 -8.95 -3.70
C VAL A 158 9.66 -7.87 -2.98
N LEU A 159 8.75 -8.25 -2.08
CA LEU A 159 8.02 -7.27 -1.26
C LEU A 159 8.98 -6.44 -0.40
N ASN A 160 10.00 -7.09 0.16
CA ASN A 160 11.03 -6.41 0.95
C ASN A 160 11.86 -5.44 0.10
N ASP A 161 12.23 -5.85 -1.10
CA ASP A 161 13.04 -5.03 -2.02
C ASP A 161 12.25 -3.81 -2.49
N LEU A 162 10.95 -3.96 -2.80
CA LEU A 162 10.05 -2.85 -3.10
C LEU A 162 9.97 -1.84 -1.93
N ILE A 163 9.84 -2.33 -0.69
CA ILE A 163 9.79 -1.46 0.49
C ILE A 163 11.13 -0.76 0.73
N ASN A 164 12.26 -1.45 0.53
CA ASN A 164 13.59 -0.86 0.65
C ASN A 164 13.79 0.24 -0.41
N LEU A 165 13.47 -0.06 -1.67
CA LEU A 165 13.54 0.89 -2.78
C LEU A 165 12.71 2.16 -2.51
N ARG A 166 11.50 2.00 -1.95
CA ARG A 166 10.68 3.14 -1.50
C ARG A 166 11.39 3.99 -0.45
N ASN A 167 12.07 3.36 0.51
CA ASN A 167 12.74 4.05 1.60
C ASN A 167 14.03 4.79 1.17
N GLU A 168 14.58 4.48 0.00
CA GLU A 168 15.73 5.20 -0.58
C GLU A 168 15.37 6.59 -1.08
N ILE A 169 14.10 6.85 -1.35
CA ILE A 169 13.61 8.16 -1.74
C ILE A 169 13.15 8.94 -0.50
N HIS A 170 13.95 9.92 -0.10
CA HIS A 170 13.62 10.80 1.02
C HIS A 170 12.71 11.98 0.62
N ASP A 171 12.81 12.44 -0.62
CA ASP A 171 11.99 13.53 -1.17
C ASP A 171 11.54 13.18 -2.61
N PRO A 172 10.41 12.47 -2.75
CA PRO A 172 9.89 12.11 -4.08
C PRO A 172 9.33 13.30 -4.84
N VAL A 173 8.89 14.36 -4.15
CA VAL A 173 8.30 15.56 -4.79
C VAL A 173 9.38 16.43 -5.41
N GLY A 174 10.58 16.48 -4.80
CA GLY A 174 11.73 17.21 -5.29
C GLY A 174 12.62 16.44 -6.26
N ALA A 175 12.25 15.23 -6.66
CA ALA A 175 13.02 14.46 -7.62
C ALA A 175 12.93 15.11 -9.02
N ASP A 176 14.07 15.23 -9.71
CA ASP A 176 14.07 15.58 -11.12
C ASP A 176 13.68 14.35 -11.99
N ASN A 177 13.38 14.63 -13.26
CA ASN A 177 12.95 13.57 -14.19
C ASN A 177 14.02 12.48 -14.44
N ALA A 178 15.30 12.79 -14.32
CA ALA A 178 16.36 11.80 -14.51
C ALA A 178 16.38 10.83 -13.32
N ARG A 179 16.38 11.36 -12.11
CA ARG A 179 16.31 10.57 -10.87
C ARG A 179 15.04 9.73 -10.79
N ALA A 180 13.90 10.29 -11.21
CA ALA A 180 12.65 9.55 -11.27
C ALA A 180 12.74 8.36 -12.23
N ARG A 181 13.31 8.55 -13.44
CA ARG A 181 13.50 7.46 -14.41
C ARG A 181 14.44 6.37 -13.91
N ASP A 182 15.56 6.75 -13.30
CA ASP A 182 16.53 5.79 -12.74
C ASP A 182 15.88 4.93 -11.64
N TRP A 183 15.11 5.55 -10.78
CA TRP A 183 14.36 4.85 -9.75
C TRP A 183 13.30 3.91 -10.34
N LEU A 184 12.52 4.39 -11.32
CA LEU A 184 11.51 3.58 -12.01
C LEU A 184 12.12 2.39 -12.75
N ALA A 185 13.33 2.51 -13.29
CA ALA A 185 14.03 1.39 -13.91
C ALA A 185 14.33 0.22 -12.94
N ASN A 186 14.52 0.52 -11.65
CA ASN A 186 14.66 -0.49 -10.61
C ASN A 186 13.30 -1.00 -10.08
N PHE A 187 12.29 -0.13 -10.06
CA PHE A 187 10.96 -0.46 -9.57
C PHE A 187 10.20 -1.40 -10.51
N ILE A 188 10.20 -1.12 -11.82
CA ILE A 188 9.35 -1.83 -12.79
C ILE A 188 9.57 -3.35 -12.76
N PRO A 189 10.82 -3.88 -12.81
CA PRO A 189 11.02 -5.32 -12.78
C PRO A 189 10.53 -5.97 -11.48
N LEU A 190 10.76 -5.34 -10.35
CA LEU A 190 10.28 -5.83 -9.04
C LEU A 190 8.75 -5.82 -8.96
N TRP A 191 8.12 -4.79 -9.55
CA TRP A 191 6.66 -4.69 -9.59
C TRP A 191 6.02 -5.77 -10.46
N GLU A 192 6.58 -6.01 -11.66
CA GLU A 192 6.12 -7.07 -12.56
C GLU A 192 6.25 -8.44 -11.90
N GLU A 193 7.39 -8.73 -11.29
CA GLU A 193 7.58 -9.98 -10.53
C GLU A 193 6.61 -10.11 -9.35
N MET A 194 6.33 -9.02 -8.61
CA MET A 194 5.33 -9.02 -7.54
C MET A 194 3.93 -9.36 -8.07
N CYS A 195 3.54 -8.83 -9.21
CA CYS A 195 2.28 -9.15 -9.85
C CYS A 195 2.20 -10.63 -10.23
N GLU A 196 3.23 -11.19 -10.85
CA GLU A 196 3.31 -12.61 -11.20
C GLU A 196 3.18 -13.53 -9.97
N LEU A 197 3.94 -13.24 -8.92
CA LEU A 197 3.92 -14.00 -7.67
C LEU A 197 2.60 -13.88 -6.89
N SER A 198 1.76 -12.92 -7.25
CA SER A 198 0.49 -12.65 -6.57
C SER A 198 -0.72 -13.28 -7.24
N THR A 199 -0.57 -13.92 -8.40
CA THR A 199 -1.69 -14.54 -9.15
C THR A 199 -2.40 -15.63 -8.34
N ASP A 200 -1.68 -16.40 -7.55
CA ASP A 200 -2.25 -17.45 -6.68
C ASP A 200 -3.15 -16.88 -5.57
N LEU A 201 -3.05 -15.59 -5.30
CA LEU A 201 -3.87 -14.89 -4.30
C LEU A 201 -5.28 -14.52 -4.79
N LEU A 202 -5.60 -14.74 -6.06
CA LEU A 202 -6.95 -14.55 -6.61
C LEU A 202 -8.01 -15.40 -5.89
N ASN A 203 -7.59 -16.49 -5.25
CA ASN A 203 -8.49 -17.35 -4.49
C ASN A 203 -8.90 -16.75 -3.12
N TYR A 204 -8.28 -15.65 -2.69
CA TYR A 204 -8.65 -14.96 -1.46
C TYR A 204 -9.63 -13.83 -1.77
N GLU A 205 -10.89 -14.03 -1.41
CA GLU A 205 -11.90 -12.97 -1.48
C GLU A 205 -11.59 -11.88 -0.45
N LEU A 206 -11.43 -10.65 -0.93
CA LEU A 206 -11.39 -9.47 -0.07
C LEU A 206 -12.80 -9.14 0.38
N VAL A 207 -13.14 -9.52 1.61
CA VAL A 207 -14.30 -8.97 2.28
C VAL A 207 -13.94 -7.55 2.75
N PHE A 208 -14.63 -6.55 2.20
CA PHE A 208 -14.49 -5.18 2.63
C PHE A 208 -14.97 -5.07 4.09
N ILE A 209 -14.04 -4.88 5.03
CA ILE A 209 -14.37 -4.66 6.44
C ILE A 209 -14.56 -3.17 6.63
N ASP A 210 -15.79 -2.71 6.54
CA ASP A 210 -16.18 -1.30 6.78
C ASP A 210 -15.95 -0.90 8.26
N LYS A 211 -15.95 -1.87 9.18
CA LYS A 211 -15.80 -1.63 10.61
C LYS A 211 -15.22 -2.84 11.34
N ILE A 212 -14.01 -2.71 11.86
CA ILE A 212 -13.47 -3.68 12.82
C ILE A 212 -13.98 -3.27 14.21
N LEU A 213 -15.04 -3.90 14.68
CA LEU A 213 -15.40 -3.85 16.09
C LEU A 213 -14.47 -4.82 16.84
N LEU A 214 -13.43 -4.29 17.44
CA LEU A 214 -12.63 -5.03 18.42
C LEU A 214 -13.45 -5.19 19.70
N ASN A 215 -14.26 -6.23 19.79
CA ASN A 215 -14.74 -6.73 21.06
C ASN A 215 -13.52 -7.31 21.78
N LEU A 216 -12.79 -6.48 22.49
CA LEU A 216 -11.85 -6.96 23.50
C LEU A 216 -12.72 -7.57 24.59
N PRO A 217 -12.48 -8.84 25.00
CA PRO A 217 -13.13 -9.35 26.17
C PRO A 217 -12.78 -8.43 27.33
N ASP A 218 -13.81 -7.93 28.02
CA ASP A 218 -13.65 -7.14 29.23
C ASP A 218 -12.69 -7.87 30.14
N GLY A 219 -11.55 -7.22 30.40
CA GLY A 219 -10.58 -7.75 31.35
C GLY A 219 -11.23 -7.83 32.75
N ARG A 220 -11.48 -9.03 33.21
CA ARG A 220 -11.55 -9.40 34.60
C ARG A 220 -10.39 -10.31 34.94
#